data_0b245788d7672af1913023b2b02b0ab7
#
_entry.id   0b245788d7672af1913023b2b02b0ab7
#
_cell.length_a   1.000
_cell.length_b   1.000
_cell.length_c   1.000
_cell.angle_alpha   90.00
_cell.angle_beta   90.00
_cell.angle_gamma   90.00
#
_symmetry.space_group_name_H-M   'P 1'
#
loop_
_entity.id
_entity.type
_entity.pdbx_description
1 polymer ?
#
loop_
_entity_poly.entity_id
_entity_poly.type
_entity_poly.pdbx_seq_one_letter_code
_entity_poly.pdbx_strand_id
1 'polypeptide(L)'
;MQEVQALEFRKITDDITVSPQIAAVHLQEIADAGYRAIICNRPDGEGADQPTFDEIADAAKAKGLEARYQPVTSGKVRDADAKAFGQLLRELPGPVFAYCRTGTRSATLWSLSQANTLAPATILAATKGASYDMAGVVRRIVNGGKTPTDTGGAKFDVVIVGGGAAGIAVASSLKARKPGLDIAILDPADVHYYQPGWTMVGGGVFEAATTARTMGSLIPQGVHWIKSAVAAFEPENNAVVLDGCRVVKYDRLIVCPGLKLDWHGVEGLVDTLGKNGVTSNYRYDLAPYTWELVSKMREGRALFTQPPMPIKCAGAPQKAMYLSGDHWFRTGRLKDIDIQFMNAGGVLFGVKDYVPALMDYVRKYDATLNFFHNLIAVDGPAKTATFKVTKPDADPTEVTVAFDMMHVCPPQVAPDFIRVSPLADAAGWVDVDQATLRHKTYDNIWSLGDVMNAPNAKTAAAARMQAPVVAENIVADTRGLSPHAVYNGYGSCPLTVEKGKIVLAEFGYGGALLPSFPKWVIDGTKPTRAAWLLKEQILPPVYWKAMLRGKEWMAKPESISAG
;
A
#
# COMPACT_ATOMS: atom_id res chain seq x y z
N MET A 1 -28.92 23.41 36.28
CA MET A 1 -28.53 23.70 34.89
C MET A 1 -27.85 22.44 34.41
N GLN A 2 -28.42 21.71 33.45
CA GLN A 2 -27.75 20.60 32.81
C GLN A 2 -26.54 21.17 32.05
N GLU A 3 -25.36 20.60 32.24
CA GLU A 3 -24.19 20.91 31.40
C GLU A 3 -24.58 20.60 29.95
N VAL A 4 -24.62 21.61 29.10
CA VAL A 4 -24.83 21.42 27.68
C VAL A 4 -23.56 20.81 27.13
N GLN A 5 -23.62 19.58 26.63
CA GLN A 5 -22.50 18.89 26.05
C GLN A 5 -21.90 19.75 24.91
N ALA A 6 -20.57 19.86 24.86
CA ALA A 6 -19.90 20.61 23.80
C ALA A 6 -20.24 20.06 22.41
N LEU A 7 -20.41 20.95 21.44
CA LEU A 7 -20.67 20.56 20.05
C LEU A 7 -19.46 19.86 19.43
N GLU A 8 -19.69 18.72 18.78
CA GLU A 8 -18.67 17.98 18.08
C GLU A 8 -18.81 18.10 16.56
N PHE A 9 -17.78 18.62 15.90
CA PHE A 9 -17.68 18.68 14.44
C PHE A 9 -16.87 17.50 13.92
N ARG A 10 -17.53 16.39 13.59
CA ARG A 10 -16.88 15.22 12.99
C ARG A 10 -17.04 15.29 11.47
N LYS A 11 -16.12 15.99 10.84
CA LYS A 11 -16.14 16.24 9.39
C LYS A 11 -15.83 14.96 8.63
N ILE A 12 -16.76 14.51 7.78
CA ILE A 12 -16.55 13.34 6.88
C ILE A 12 -15.96 13.81 5.55
N THR A 13 -16.54 14.87 4.95
CA THR A 13 -16.05 15.54 3.74
C THR A 13 -16.25 17.05 3.88
N ASP A 14 -15.83 17.83 2.87
CA ASP A 14 -16.10 19.27 2.86
C ASP A 14 -17.59 19.59 2.80
N ASP A 15 -18.41 18.69 2.24
CA ASP A 15 -19.84 18.88 2.05
C ASP A 15 -20.69 18.43 3.25
N ILE A 16 -20.14 17.58 4.14
CA ILE A 16 -20.92 17.03 5.26
C ILE A 16 -20.08 16.82 6.53
N THR A 17 -20.65 17.26 7.63
CA THR A 17 -20.21 16.94 9.00
C THR A 17 -21.30 16.17 9.73
N VAL A 18 -20.92 15.24 10.58
CA VAL A 18 -21.84 14.52 11.46
C VAL A 18 -21.53 14.79 12.93
N SER A 19 -22.54 14.69 13.77
CA SER A 19 -22.43 15.01 15.20
C SER A 19 -23.31 14.09 16.04
N PRO A 20 -22.97 13.92 17.33
CA PRO A 20 -23.94 13.50 18.34
C PRO A 20 -25.14 14.47 18.43
N GLN A 21 -26.07 14.20 19.35
CA GLN A 21 -27.24 15.04 19.59
C GLN A 21 -26.84 16.50 19.83
N ILE A 22 -27.57 17.41 19.15
CA ILE A 22 -27.42 18.85 19.32
C ILE A 22 -28.60 19.45 20.11
N ALA A 23 -28.41 20.64 20.62
CA ALA A 23 -29.44 21.47 21.26
C ALA A 23 -29.58 22.81 20.52
N ALA A 24 -30.66 23.54 20.76
CA ALA A 24 -30.90 24.83 20.09
C ALA A 24 -29.76 25.86 20.28
N VAL A 25 -29.07 25.82 21.40
CA VAL A 25 -27.93 26.72 21.69
C VAL A 25 -26.74 26.51 20.73
N HIS A 26 -26.59 25.33 20.10
CA HIS A 26 -25.52 25.03 19.17
C HIS A 26 -25.71 25.59 17.75
N LEU A 27 -26.95 26.00 17.41
CA LEU A 27 -27.28 26.37 16.03
C LEU A 27 -26.60 27.67 15.56
N GLN A 28 -26.27 28.57 16.48
CA GLN A 28 -25.49 29.75 16.13
C GLN A 28 -24.07 29.35 15.71
N GLU A 29 -23.41 28.48 16.48
CA GLU A 29 -22.05 27.99 16.18
C GLU A 29 -22.03 27.22 14.86
N ILE A 30 -23.06 26.39 14.56
CA ILE A 30 -23.20 25.68 13.31
C ILE A 30 -23.34 26.66 12.12
N ALA A 31 -24.15 27.70 12.25
CA ALA A 31 -24.33 28.71 11.23
C ALA A 31 -23.05 29.54 11.00
N ASP A 32 -22.36 29.93 12.08
CA ASP A 32 -21.10 30.68 12.04
C ASP A 32 -19.98 29.87 11.43
N ALA A 33 -19.99 28.53 11.60
CA ALA A 33 -19.05 27.60 10.94
C ALA A 33 -19.35 27.42 9.44
N GLY A 34 -20.37 28.09 8.90
CA GLY A 34 -20.64 28.16 7.46
C GLY A 34 -21.60 27.08 6.93
N TYR A 35 -22.16 26.23 7.79
CA TYR A 35 -23.18 25.28 7.36
C TYR A 35 -24.45 26.00 6.89
N ARG A 36 -25.19 25.36 5.97
CA ARG A 36 -26.41 25.93 5.37
C ARG A 36 -27.64 25.11 5.66
N ALA A 37 -27.48 23.83 5.99
CA ALA A 37 -28.60 22.94 6.32
C ALA A 37 -28.22 21.96 7.43
N ILE A 38 -29.25 21.48 8.13
CA ILE A 38 -29.16 20.43 9.14
C ILE A 38 -30.07 19.26 8.79
N ILE A 39 -29.64 18.03 9.11
CA ILE A 39 -30.46 16.81 8.99
C ILE A 39 -30.52 16.12 10.35
N CYS A 40 -31.74 15.92 10.88
CA CYS A 40 -31.97 15.12 12.07
C CYS A 40 -32.26 13.66 11.68
N ASN A 41 -31.38 12.73 12.07
CA ASN A 41 -31.61 11.30 11.87
C ASN A 41 -32.07 10.56 13.15
N ARG A 42 -32.33 11.28 14.23
CA ARG A 42 -32.79 10.71 15.48
C ARG A 42 -34.32 10.85 15.57
N PRO A 43 -35.09 9.75 15.81
CA PRO A 43 -36.51 9.85 16.07
C PRO A 43 -36.78 10.66 17.35
N ASP A 44 -37.85 11.45 17.35
CA ASP A 44 -38.32 12.12 18.55
C ASP A 44 -38.78 11.09 19.59
N GLY A 45 -38.57 11.41 20.87
CA GLY A 45 -38.97 10.55 21.97
C GLY A 45 -38.06 9.32 22.17
N GLU A 46 -36.89 9.23 21.49
CA GLU A 46 -35.93 8.16 21.71
C GLU A 46 -35.19 8.28 23.06
N GLY A 47 -35.18 9.46 23.66
CA GLY A 47 -34.62 9.74 24.98
C GLY A 47 -35.44 10.81 25.72
N ALA A 48 -35.48 10.74 27.06
CA ALA A 48 -36.25 11.64 27.90
C ALA A 48 -35.79 13.11 27.80
N ASP A 49 -34.49 13.32 27.57
CA ASP A 49 -33.86 14.66 27.59
C ASP A 49 -33.60 15.19 26.16
N GLN A 50 -34.24 14.59 25.17
CA GLN A 50 -33.99 14.92 23.77
C GLN A 50 -34.87 16.11 23.37
N PRO A 51 -34.33 17.20 22.79
CA PRO A 51 -35.12 18.21 22.09
C PRO A 51 -35.88 17.57 20.93
N THR A 52 -37.12 18.01 20.71
CA THR A 52 -37.88 17.59 19.54
C THR A 52 -37.28 18.16 18.25
N PHE A 53 -37.57 17.52 17.12
CA PHE A 53 -37.12 18.07 15.84
C PHE A 53 -37.71 19.48 15.59
N ASP A 54 -38.97 19.72 15.94
CA ASP A 54 -39.63 21.01 15.72
C ASP A 54 -38.91 22.13 16.49
N GLU A 55 -38.52 21.90 17.76
CA GLU A 55 -37.75 22.88 18.55
C GLU A 55 -36.41 23.21 17.87
N ILE A 56 -35.72 22.21 17.33
CA ILE A 56 -34.44 22.41 16.61
C ILE A 56 -34.69 23.11 15.27
N ALA A 57 -35.75 22.75 14.53
CA ALA A 57 -36.07 23.33 13.22
C ALA A 57 -36.43 24.80 13.32
N ASP A 58 -37.24 25.18 14.32
CA ASP A 58 -37.62 26.59 14.57
C ASP A 58 -36.38 27.44 14.92
N ALA A 59 -35.52 26.91 15.79
CA ALA A 59 -34.27 27.58 16.15
C ALA A 59 -33.29 27.66 14.96
N ALA A 60 -33.21 26.61 14.10
CA ALA A 60 -32.38 26.59 12.90
C ALA A 60 -32.84 27.65 11.88
N LYS A 61 -34.17 27.73 11.66
CA LYS A 61 -34.77 28.73 10.77
C LYS A 61 -34.45 30.16 11.20
N ALA A 62 -34.43 30.43 12.51
CA ALA A 62 -34.08 31.73 13.06
C ALA A 62 -32.60 32.09 12.82
N LYS A 63 -31.74 31.10 12.49
CA LYS A 63 -30.31 31.27 12.15
C LYS A 63 -30.05 31.14 10.65
N GLY A 64 -31.07 31.04 9.80
CA GLY A 64 -30.94 30.90 8.36
C GLY A 64 -30.51 29.50 7.89
N LEU A 65 -30.64 28.50 8.74
CA LEU A 65 -30.35 27.10 8.41
C LEU A 65 -31.62 26.39 7.93
N GLU A 66 -31.52 25.62 6.87
CA GLU A 66 -32.59 24.75 6.39
C GLU A 66 -32.58 23.42 7.17
N ALA A 67 -33.71 23.01 7.76
CA ALA A 67 -33.81 21.80 8.58
C ALA A 67 -34.61 20.71 7.88
N ARG A 68 -34.13 19.45 7.97
CA ARG A 68 -34.85 18.27 7.48
C ARG A 68 -34.91 17.18 8.55
N TYR A 69 -36.09 16.56 8.64
CA TYR A 69 -36.31 15.42 9.53
C TYR A 69 -36.33 14.13 8.75
N GLN A 70 -35.33 13.29 9.00
CA GLN A 70 -35.25 11.95 8.44
C GLN A 70 -34.96 10.94 9.56
N PRO A 71 -35.94 10.62 10.39
CA PRO A 71 -35.75 9.75 11.54
C PRO A 71 -35.51 8.31 11.11
N VAL A 72 -34.49 7.67 11.69
CA VAL A 72 -34.14 6.27 11.46
C VAL A 72 -33.92 5.59 12.82
N THR A 73 -34.61 4.50 13.08
CA THR A 73 -34.43 3.72 14.32
C THR A 73 -33.02 3.14 14.39
N SER A 74 -32.40 3.19 15.57
CA SER A 74 -31.03 2.65 15.79
C SER A 74 -30.95 1.16 15.39
N GLY A 75 -29.91 0.79 14.65
CA GLY A 75 -29.70 -0.56 14.13
C GLY A 75 -30.62 -1.00 12.98
N LYS A 76 -31.55 -0.14 12.51
CA LYS A 76 -32.55 -0.48 11.48
C LYS A 76 -32.46 0.42 10.24
N VAL A 77 -31.28 0.81 9.82
CA VAL A 77 -31.07 1.58 8.57
C VAL A 77 -31.42 0.71 7.36
N ARG A 78 -32.50 1.06 6.66
CA ARG A 78 -32.97 0.36 5.44
C ARG A 78 -32.31 0.96 4.19
N ASP A 79 -32.39 0.24 3.07
CA ASP A 79 -31.85 0.72 1.78
C ASP A 79 -32.59 1.98 1.29
N ALA A 80 -33.91 2.07 1.57
CA ALA A 80 -34.70 3.25 1.28
C ALA A 80 -34.23 4.49 2.09
N ASP A 81 -33.82 4.31 3.33
CA ASP A 81 -33.35 5.39 4.20
C ASP A 81 -32.04 5.97 3.68
N ALA A 82 -31.10 5.10 3.23
CA ALA A 82 -29.85 5.53 2.62
C ALA A 82 -30.08 6.29 1.30
N LYS A 83 -30.99 5.80 0.45
CA LYS A 83 -31.37 6.46 -0.79
C LYS A 83 -31.97 7.86 -0.53
N ALA A 84 -32.89 7.97 0.43
CA ALA A 84 -33.52 9.24 0.82
C ALA A 84 -32.48 10.23 1.38
N PHE A 85 -31.54 9.76 2.19
CA PHE A 85 -30.45 10.60 2.71
C PHE A 85 -29.56 11.15 1.59
N GLY A 86 -29.19 10.31 0.63
CA GLY A 86 -28.43 10.77 -0.55
C GLY A 86 -29.21 11.75 -1.42
N GLN A 87 -30.53 11.67 -1.45
CA GLN A 87 -31.39 12.66 -2.13
C GLN A 87 -31.40 13.99 -1.39
N LEU A 88 -31.55 13.98 -0.06
CA LEU A 88 -31.49 15.20 0.76
C LEU A 88 -30.16 15.94 0.61
N LEU A 89 -29.02 15.21 0.56
CA LEU A 89 -27.70 15.82 0.35
C LEU A 89 -27.58 16.54 -1.00
N ARG A 90 -28.31 16.12 -2.02
CA ARG A 90 -28.31 16.79 -3.33
C ARG A 90 -29.25 17.97 -3.41
N GLU A 91 -30.34 17.96 -2.61
CA GLU A 91 -31.37 18.99 -2.61
C GLU A 91 -31.05 20.15 -1.68
N LEU A 92 -30.36 19.87 -0.57
CA LEU A 92 -30.07 20.87 0.45
C LEU A 92 -28.90 21.75 0.07
N PRO A 93 -28.91 23.03 0.48
CA PRO A 93 -27.74 23.88 0.33
C PRO A 93 -26.61 23.37 1.23
N GLY A 94 -25.43 23.16 0.65
CA GLY A 94 -24.25 22.72 1.38
C GLY A 94 -23.42 23.85 1.98
N PRO A 95 -22.51 23.53 2.92
CA PRO A 95 -22.31 22.23 3.56
C PRO A 95 -23.43 21.86 4.55
N VAL A 96 -23.66 20.54 4.71
CA VAL A 96 -24.75 19.98 5.54
C VAL A 96 -24.19 19.49 6.88
N PHE A 97 -24.92 19.75 7.96
CA PHE A 97 -24.65 19.24 9.30
C PHE A 97 -25.68 18.19 9.68
N ALA A 98 -25.33 16.92 9.76
CA ALA A 98 -26.24 15.84 10.10
C ALA A 98 -25.99 15.33 11.53
N TYR A 99 -27.06 15.03 12.27
CA TYR A 99 -26.91 14.55 13.64
C TYR A 99 -27.86 13.40 13.98
N CYS A 100 -27.46 12.60 14.97
CA CYS A 100 -28.31 11.63 15.64
C CYS A 100 -27.86 11.50 17.10
N ARG A 101 -28.16 10.39 17.78
CA ARG A 101 -27.77 10.23 19.19
C ARG A 101 -26.24 10.31 19.39
N THR A 102 -25.44 9.61 18.53
CA THR A 102 -23.97 9.50 18.63
C THR A 102 -23.24 9.91 17.36
N GLY A 103 -23.98 10.31 16.30
CA GLY A 103 -23.44 10.55 14.96
C GLY A 103 -23.32 9.28 14.08
N THR A 104 -23.22 8.09 14.65
CA THR A 104 -23.00 6.83 13.92
C THR A 104 -24.09 6.55 12.88
N ARG A 105 -25.35 6.82 13.19
CA ARG A 105 -26.48 6.62 12.27
C ARG A 105 -26.39 7.52 11.04
N SER A 106 -26.06 8.79 11.24
CA SER A 106 -25.84 9.76 10.16
C SER A 106 -24.63 9.37 9.31
N ALA A 107 -23.53 8.94 9.93
CA ALA A 107 -22.36 8.42 9.23
C ALA A 107 -22.68 7.15 8.42
N THR A 108 -23.50 6.24 8.95
CA THR A 108 -23.98 5.04 8.23
C THR A 108 -24.82 5.41 7.01
N LEU A 109 -25.78 6.34 7.17
CA LEU A 109 -26.63 6.81 6.08
C LEU A 109 -25.79 7.45 4.96
N TRP A 110 -24.83 8.30 5.33
CA TRP A 110 -23.89 8.87 4.37
C TRP A 110 -23.10 7.77 3.65
N SER A 111 -22.48 6.85 4.37
CA SER A 111 -21.68 5.77 3.80
C SER A 111 -22.45 4.95 2.75
N LEU A 112 -23.69 4.57 3.09
CA LEU A 112 -24.52 3.78 2.20
C LEU A 112 -25.05 4.60 1.01
N SER A 113 -25.30 5.90 1.20
CA SER A 113 -25.75 6.79 0.13
C SER A 113 -24.67 7.07 -0.92
N GLN A 114 -23.40 7.02 -0.52
CA GLN A 114 -22.24 7.26 -1.40
C GLN A 114 -21.71 5.98 -2.08
N ALA A 115 -22.21 4.82 -1.72
CA ALA A 115 -21.66 3.52 -2.12
C ALA A 115 -21.67 3.22 -3.64
N ASN A 116 -22.43 3.99 -4.44
CA ASN A 116 -22.43 3.91 -5.90
C ASN A 116 -21.58 5.01 -6.57
N THR A 117 -21.07 5.98 -5.82
CA THR A 117 -20.33 7.14 -6.34
C THR A 117 -18.87 7.15 -5.90
N LEU A 118 -18.58 6.61 -4.73
CA LEU A 118 -17.23 6.53 -4.18
C LEU A 118 -16.79 5.07 -4.02
N ALA A 119 -15.50 4.82 -4.16
CA ALA A 119 -14.93 3.52 -3.87
C ALA A 119 -15.11 3.16 -2.37
N PRO A 120 -15.37 1.88 -2.03
CA PRO A 120 -15.54 1.46 -0.63
C PRO A 120 -14.42 1.91 0.29
N ALA A 121 -13.17 1.81 -0.14
CA ALA A 121 -12.02 2.27 0.65
C ALA A 121 -12.04 3.78 0.93
N THR A 122 -12.51 4.60 0.00
CA THR A 122 -12.67 6.05 0.18
C THR A 122 -13.72 6.35 1.24
N ILE A 123 -14.87 5.67 1.20
CA ILE A 123 -15.94 5.82 2.19
C ILE A 123 -15.45 5.44 3.58
N LEU A 124 -14.79 4.29 3.70
CA LEU A 124 -14.24 3.79 4.97
C LEU A 124 -13.14 4.71 5.53
N ALA A 125 -12.28 5.25 4.67
CA ALA A 125 -11.25 6.20 5.08
C ALA A 125 -11.85 7.51 5.61
N ALA A 126 -12.84 8.07 4.92
CA ALA A 126 -13.52 9.30 5.32
C ALA A 126 -14.23 9.16 6.68
N THR A 127 -14.97 8.07 6.88
CA THR A 127 -15.66 7.82 8.15
C THR A 127 -14.70 7.50 9.29
N LYS A 128 -13.62 6.74 9.04
CA LYS A 128 -12.55 6.47 10.03
C LYS A 128 -11.85 7.78 10.44
N GLY A 129 -11.59 8.68 9.49
CA GLY A 129 -11.04 10.02 9.76
C GLY A 129 -11.95 10.86 10.65
N ALA A 130 -13.27 10.68 10.54
CA ALA A 130 -14.29 11.29 11.40
C ALA A 130 -14.57 10.48 12.69
N SER A 131 -13.75 9.48 13.02
CA SER A 131 -13.87 8.61 14.20
C SER A 131 -15.11 7.71 14.22
N TYR A 132 -15.61 7.29 13.04
CA TYR A 132 -16.70 6.33 12.91
C TYR A 132 -16.22 5.02 12.27
N ASP A 133 -16.51 3.90 12.92
CA ASP A 133 -16.27 2.56 12.39
C ASP A 133 -17.49 2.07 11.59
N MET A 134 -17.27 1.74 10.32
CA MET A 134 -18.28 1.23 9.40
C MET A 134 -18.14 -0.28 9.12
N ALA A 135 -17.36 -1.02 9.90
CA ALA A 135 -17.17 -2.46 9.72
C ALA A 135 -18.51 -3.22 9.69
N GLY A 136 -19.45 -2.86 10.55
CA GLY A 136 -20.79 -3.48 10.61
C GLY A 136 -21.67 -3.31 9.38
N VAL A 137 -21.31 -2.42 8.43
CA VAL A 137 -22.05 -2.18 7.18
C VAL A 137 -21.19 -2.29 5.94
N VAL A 138 -19.96 -2.78 6.06
CA VAL A 138 -19.00 -2.87 4.96
C VAL A 138 -19.54 -3.66 3.76
N ARG A 139 -20.25 -4.77 4.00
CA ARG A 139 -20.86 -5.57 2.92
C ARG A 139 -21.92 -4.79 2.15
N ARG A 140 -22.69 -3.93 2.82
CA ARG A 140 -23.67 -3.06 2.18
C ARG A 140 -22.97 -1.96 1.37
N ILE A 141 -21.90 -1.37 1.89
CA ILE A 141 -21.09 -0.39 1.16
C ILE A 141 -20.55 -1.04 -0.14
N VAL A 142 -19.96 -2.22 -0.06
CA VAL A 142 -19.46 -2.97 -1.24
C VAL A 142 -20.58 -3.35 -2.22
N ASN A 143 -21.80 -3.56 -1.70
CA ASN A 143 -23.00 -3.88 -2.51
C ASN A 143 -23.77 -2.64 -2.99
N GLY A 144 -23.10 -1.51 -3.17
CA GLY A 144 -23.73 -0.29 -3.68
C GLY A 144 -24.79 0.29 -2.74
N GLY A 145 -24.60 0.18 -1.43
CA GLY A 145 -25.49 0.69 -0.38
C GLY A 145 -26.68 -0.22 -0.06
N LYS A 146 -26.85 -1.33 -0.77
CA LYS A 146 -27.99 -2.25 -0.61
C LYS A 146 -27.68 -3.40 0.33
N THR A 147 -28.68 -3.90 1.01
CA THR A 147 -28.57 -5.12 1.82
C THR A 147 -28.25 -6.31 0.91
N PRO A 148 -27.18 -7.08 1.17
CA PRO A 148 -26.85 -8.26 0.38
C PRO A 148 -27.91 -9.33 0.51
N THR A 149 -28.27 -9.95 -0.59
CA THR A 149 -29.22 -11.10 -0.63
C THR A 149 -28.50 -12.44 -0.47
N ASP A 150 -27.20 -12.48 -0.84
CA ASP A 150 -26.38 -13.67 -0.68
C ASP A 150 -25.71 -13.69 0.70
N THR A 151 -26.02 -14.71 1.49
CA THR A 151 -25.44 -14.99 2.81
C THR A 151 -24.48 -16.17 2.77
N GLY A 152 -24.41 -16.90 1.64
CA GLY A 152 -23.51 -18.03 1.40
C GLY A 152 -22.19 -17.59 0.80
N GLY A 153 -21.10 -18.23 1.20
CA GLY A 153 -19.77 -18.04 0.61
C GLY A 153 -19.04 -19.37 0.52
N ALA A 154 -18.20 -19.54 -0.51
CA ALA A 154 -17.26 -20.65 -0.55
C ALA A 154 -16.36 -20.57 0.68
N LYS A 155 -16.05 -21.72 1.29
CA LYS A 155 -15.14 -21.83 2.43
C LYS A 155 -13.91 -22.64 2.04
N PHE A 156 -12.75 -22.19 2.47
CA PHE A 156 -11.46 -22.85 2.24
C PHE A 156 -10.70 -22.99 3.57
N ASP A 157 -9.81 -23.98 3.64
CA ASP A 157 -8.91 -24.12 4.79
C ASP A 157 -7.98 -22.90 4.90
N VAL A 158 -7.48 -22.42 3.75
CA VAL A 158 -6.60 -21.25 3.68
C VAL A 158 -7.03 -20.34 2.53
N VAL A 159 -7.26 -19.07 2.83
CA VAL A 159 -7.45 -18.01 1.83
C VAL A 159 -6.22 -17.13 1.77
N ILE A 160 -5.74 -16.84 0.57
CA ILE A 160 -4.56 -16.01 0.30
C ILE A 160 -5.01 -14.79 -0.49
N VAL A 161 -4.84 -13.60 0.07
CA VAL A 161 -5.13 -12.33 -0.60
C VAL A 161 -3.86 -11.83 -1.28
N GLY A 162 -3.86 -11.86 -2.62
CA GLY A 162 -2.75 -11.49 -3.48
C GLY A 162 -2.04 -12.68 -4.11
N GLY A 163 -2.04 -12.76 -5.44
CA GLY A 163 -1.35 -13.74 -6.29
C GLY A 163 0.04 -13.29 -6.76
N GLY A 164 0.66 -12.35 -6.03
CA GLY A 164 2.03 -11.91 -6.31
C GLY A 164 3.09 -12.94 -5.89
N ALA A 165 4.34 -12.50 -5.86
CA ALA A 165 5.49 -13.34 -5.49
C ALA A 165 5.29 -14.07 -4.15
N ALA A 166 4.81 -13.35 -3.14
CA ALA A 166 4.58 -13.86 -1.80
C ALA A 166 3.43 -14.90 -1.79
N GLY A 167 2.28 -14.57 -2.40
CA GLY A 167 1.09 -15.43 -2.37
C GLY A 167 1.28 -16.75 -3.10
N ILE A 168 1.86 -16.74 -4.30
CA ILE A 168 2.15 -17.99 -5.03
C ILE A 168 3.22 -18.81 -4.30
N ALA A 169 4.26 -18.16 -3.75
CA ALA A 169 5.31 -18.87 -3.02
C ALA A 169 4.76 -19.57 -1.76
N VAL A 170 3.94 -18.87 -0.95
CA VAL A 170 3.37 -19.46 0.26
C VAL A 170 2.33 -20.55 -0.06
N ALA A 171 1.51 -20.37 -1.11
CA ALA A 171 0.58 -21.41 -1.58
C ALA A 171 1.34 -22.67 -2.00
N SER A 172 2.42 -22.52 -2.78
CA SER A 172 3.26 -23.63 -3.21
C SER A 172 3.96 -24.32 -2.02
N SER A 173 4.44 -23.54 -1.05
CA SER A 173 5.06 -24.03 0.17
C SER A 173 4.07 -24.80 1.06
N LEU A 174 2.83 -24.33 1.20
CA LEU A 174 1.75 -25.02 1.89
C LEU A 174 1.39 -26.34 1.21
N LYS A 175 1.20 -26.35 -0.10
CA LYS A 175 0.88 -27.57 -0.86
C LYS A 175 2.02 -28.60 -0.78
N ALA A 176 3.28 -28.18 -0.72
CA ALA A 176 4.41 -29.08 -0.54
C ALA A 176 4.42 -29.74 0.86
N ARG A 177 4.00 -29.02 1.93
CA ARG A 177 3.96 -29.51 3.32
C ARG A 177 2.69 -30.31 3.65
N LYS A 178 1.56 -29.84 3.15
CA LYS A 178 0.23 -30.43 3.42
C LYS A 178 -0.62 -30.42 2.14
N PRO A 179 -0.45 -31.41 1.23
CA PRO A 179 -1.12 -31.44 -0.08
C PRO A 179 -2.64 -31.39 -0.03
N GLY A 180 -3.24 -31.91 1.07
CA GLY A 180 -4.70 -31.98 1.27
C GLY A 180 -5.38 -30.66 1.66
N LEU A 181 -4.63 -29.57 1.90
CA LEU A 181 -5.24 -28.28 2.20
C LEU A 181 -6.04 -27.75 1.01
N ASP A 182 -7.26 -27.30 1.28
CA ASP A 182 -8.08 -26.57 0.33
C ASP A 182 -7.70 -25.07 0.38
N ILE A 183 -7.07 -24.58 -0.69
CA ILE A 183 -6.45 -23.25 -0.73
C ILE A 183 -7.07 -22.44 -1.87
N ALA A 184 -7.47 -21.19 -1.57
CA ALA A 184 -7.85 -20.21 -2.57
C ALA A 184 -6.89 -19.01 -2.60
N ILE A 185 -6.49 -18.57 -3.79
CA ILE A 185 -5.80 -17.29 -4.03
C ILE A 185 -6.81 -16.31 -4.62
N LEU A 186 -6.93 -15.14 -4.01
CA LEU A 186 -7.76 -14.02 -4.47
C LEU A 186 -6.86 -12.98 -5.14
N ASP A 187 -6.95 -12.86 -6.46
CA ASP A 187 -6.19 -11.86 -7.21
C ASP A 187 -6.87 -11.56 -8.56
N PRO A 188 -7.13 -10.29 -8.92
CA PRO A 188 -7.80 -9.92 -10.16
C PRO A 188 -6.87 -9.93 -11.38
N ALA A 189 -5.54 -9.96 -11.19
CA ALA A 189 -4.56 -9.75 -12.26
C ALA A 189 -4.43 -10.98 -13.18
N ASP A 190 -4.37 -10.73 -14.50
CA ASP A 190 -4.11 -11.77 -15.50
C ASP A 190 -2.63 -12.08 -15.68
N VAL A 191 -1.77 -11.14 -15.33
CA VAL A 191 -0.33 -11.20 -15.57
C VAL A 191 0.43 -11.06 -14.26
N HIS A 192 1.39 -11.94 -14.07
CA HIS A 192 2.35 -11.92 -12.99
C HIS A 192 3.70 -11.41 -13.49
N TYR A 193 4.32 -10.51 -12.73
CA TYR A 193 5.57 -9.86 -13.11
C TYR A 193 6.73 -10.21 -12.18
N TYR A 194 7.87 -10.52 -12.77
CA TYR A 194 9.16 -10.57 -12.08
C TYR A 194 9.70 -9.15 -11.92
N GLN A 195 9.16 -8.39 -10.96
CA GLN A 195 9.49 -6.98 -10.75
C GLN A 195 10.99 -6.70 -10.50
N PRO A 196 11.77 -7.61 -9.83
CA PRO A 196 13.22 -7.40 -9.68
C PRO A 196 14.00 -7.29 -11.01
N GLY A 197 13.40 -7.73 -12.12
CA GLY A 197 13.96 -7.61 -13.47
C GLY A 197 13.83 -6.22 -14.08
N TRP A 198 12.89 -5.38 -13.60
CA TRP A 198 12.59 -4.11 -14.29
C TRP A 198 13.73 -3.10 -14.23
N THR A 199 14.55 -3.10 -13.18
CA THR A 199 15.78 -2.28 -13.16
C THR A 199 16.79 -2.72 -14.22
N MET A 200 16.81 -4.02 -14.56
CA MET A 200 17.65 -4.54 -15.64
C MET A 200 17.07 -4.21 -17.02
N VAL A 201 15.75 -4.12 -17.15
CA VAL A 201 15.07 -3.63 -18.37
C VAL A 201 15.42 -2.16 -18.59
N GLY A 202 15.24 -1.31 -17.57
CA GLY A 202 15.59 0.11 -17.63
C GLY A 202 17.08 0.39 -17.82
N GLY A 203 17.95 -0.59 -17.55
CA GLY A 203 19.39 -0.56 -17.82
C GLY A 203 19.80 -1.20 -19.17
N GLY A 204 18.83 -1.63 -20.01
CA GLY A 204 19.11 -2.24 -21.31
C GLY A 204 19.74 -3.62 -21.25
N VAL A 205 19.49 -4.40 -20.19
CA VAL A 205 20.05 -5.75 -20.00
C VAL A 205 19.01 -6.83 -20.24
N PHE A 206 17.76 -6.61 -19.81
CA PHE A 206 16.66 -7.55 -20.01
C PHE A 206 15.63 -7.00 -21.01
N GLU A 207 15.02 -7.91 -21.75
CA GLU A 207 13.81 -7.64 -22.49
C GLU A 207 12.59 -7.67 -21.53
N ALA A 208 11.72 -6.68 -21.60
CA ALA A 208 10.56 -6.57 -20.67
C ALA A 208 9.69 -7.83 -20.69
N ALA A 209 9.42 -8.40 -21.87
CA ALA A 209 8.60 -9.60 -22.03
C ALA A 209 9.11 -10.81 -21.23
N THR A 210 10.41 -10.91 -20.97
CA THR A 210 10.99 -12.02 -20.18
C THR A 210 10.60 -11.96 -18.71
N THR A 211 10.13 -10.80 -18.25
CA THR A 211 9.73 -10.55 -16.86
C THR A 211 8.24 -10.75 -16.60
N ALA A 212 7.45 -11.15 -17.61
CA ALA A 212 6.00 -11.32 -17.50
C ALA A 212 5.58 -12.76 -17.82
N ARG A 213 4.56 -13.25 -17.10
CA ARG A 213 3.90 -14.54 -17.34
C ARG A 213 2.43 -14.45 -17.01
N THR A 214 1.60 -15.28 -17.64
CA THR A 214 0.17 -15.36 -17.29
C THR A 214 0.01 -15.89 -15.87
N MET A 215 -0.86 -15.26 -15.08
CA MET A 215 -1.13 -15.65 -13.69
C MET A 215 -1.52 -17.13 -13.61
N GLY A 216 -2.46 -17.59 -14.46
CA GLY A 216 -2.93 -18.97 -14.45
C GLY A 216 -1.84 -20.02 -14.65
N SER A 217 -0.73 -19.70 -15.36
CA SER A 217 0.39 -20.64 -15.54
C SER A 217 1.24 -20.82 -14.26
N LEU A 218 1.05 -19.97 -13.27
CA LEU A 218 1.85 -19.94 -12.04
C LEU A 218 1.08 -20.45 -10.82
N ILE A 219 -0.25 -20.44 -10.88
CA ILE A 219 -1.09 -20.98 -9.79
C ILE A 219 -0.68 -22.44 -9.55
N PRO A 220 -0.39 -22.83 -8.29
CA PRO A 220 -0.01 -24.21 -7.97
C PRO A 220 -1.16 -25.17 -8.24
N GLN A 221 -0.83 -26.40 -8.64
CA GLN A 221 -1.83 -27.43 -8.86
C GLN A 221 -2.64 -27.71 -7.58
N GLY A 222 -3.97 -27.78 -7.71
CA GLY A 222 -4.90 -27.99 -6.58
C GLY A 222 -5.07 -26.74 -5.70
N VAL A 223 -4.76 -25.56 -6.22
CA VAL A 223 -5.09 -24.27 -5.61
C VAL A 223 -6.15 -23.59 -6.47
N HIS A 224 -7.20 -23.09 -5.85
CA HIS A 224 -8.25 -22.33 -6.52
C HIS A 224 -7.80 -20.90 -6.76
N TRP A 225 -7.91 -20.42 -7.98
CA TRP A 225 -7.71 -18.99 -8.28
C TRP A 225 -9.07 -18.32 -8.47
N ILE A 226 -9.44 -17.46 -7.54
CA ILE A 226 -10.61 -16.60 -7.62
C ILE A 226 -10.17 -15.26 -8.19
N LYS A 227 -10.47 -15.04 -9.47
CA LYS A 227 -10.12 -13.82 -10.18
C LYS A 227 -11.06 -12.68 -9.79
N SER A 228 -10.82 -12.10 -8.63
CA SER A 228 -11.59 -10.97 -8.09
C SER A 228 -10.72 -10.17 -7.13
N ALA A 229 -10.95 -8.85 -7.10
CA ALA A 229 -10.32 -8.00 -6.12
C ALA A 229 -11.00 -8.17 -4.74
N VAL A 230 -10.21 -7.95 -3.68
CA VAL A 230 -10.70 -7.88 -2.31
C VAL A 230 -11.09 -6.43 -2.02
N ALA A 231 -12.31 -6.24 -1.53
CA ALA A 231 -12.85 -4.94 -1.16
C ALA A 231 -12.77 -4.65 0.34
N ALA A 232 -12.93 -5.70 1.19
CA ALA A 232 -12.93 -5.55 2.65
C ALA A 232 -12.67 -6.87 3.39
N PHE A 233 -12.46 -6.79 4.70
CA PHE A 233 -12.29 -7.92 5.61
C PHE A 233 -13.34 -7.89 6.72
N GLU A 234 -13.80 -9.07 7.11
CA GLU A 234 -14.63 -9.34 8.29
C GLU A 234 -13.93 -10.40 9.15
N PRO A 235 -12.85 -10.07 9.86
CA PRO A 235 -12.03 -11.06 10.55
C PRO A 235 -12.78 -11.80 11.67
N GLU A 236 -13.72 -11.15 12.36
CA GLU A 236 -14.56 -11.77 13.39
C GLU A 236 -15.51 -12.86 12.81
N ASN A 237 -15.83 -12.76 11.51
CA ASN A 237 -16.65 -13.72 10.77
C ASN A 237 -15.80 -14.71 9.96
N ASN A 238 -14.47 -14.64 10.06
CA ASN A 238 -13.53 -15.38 9.22
C ASN A 238 -13.86 -15.27 7.73
N ALA A 239 -14.05 -14.03 7.26
CA ALA A 239 -14.53 -13.77 5.91
C ALA A 239 -13.77 -12.64 5.21
N VAL A 240 -13.63 -12.78 3.90
CA VAL A 240 -13.14 -11.77 2.97
C VAL A 240 -14.27 -11.38 2.04
N VAL A 241 -14.50 -10.07 1.88
CA VAL A 241 -15.50 -9.52 0.97
C VAL A 241 -14.81 -9.13 -0.34
N LEU A 242 -15.29 -9.71 -1.44
CA LEU A 242 -14.80 -9.42 -2.79
C LEU A 242 -15.59 -8.29 -3.43
N ASP A 243 -15.05 -7.71 -4.49
CA ASP A 243 -15.81 -6.84 -5.38
C ASP A 243 -17.10 -7.54 -5.84
N GLY A 244 -18.22 -6.78 -5.89
CA GLY A 244 -19.54 -7.35 -6.15
C GLY A 244 -20.15 -8.09 -4.96
N CYS A 245 -19.62 -7.86 -3.75
CA CYS A 245 -20.17 -8.33 -2.46
C CYS A 245 -20.13 -9.85 -2.23
N ARG A 246 -19.48 -10.64 -3.10
CA ARG A 246 -19.28 -12.06 -2.81
C ARG A 246 -18.40 -12.24 -1.58
N VAL A 247 -18.72 -13.24 -0.77
CA VAL A 247 -17.97 -13.55 0.45
C VAL A 247 -17.21 -14.85 0.27
N VAL A 248 -15.95 -14.86 0.71
CA VAL A 248 -15.12 -16.07 0.81
C VAL A 248 -14.76 -16.26 2.27
N LYS A 249 -15.10 -17.42 2.82
CA LYS A 249 -14.80 -17.78 4.20
C LYS A 249 -13.50 -18.58 4.29
N TYR A 250 -12.85 -18.51 5.43
CA TYR A 250 -11.59 -19.20 5.67
C TYR A 250 -11.52 -19.76 7.09
N ASP A 251 -10.70 -20.80 7.27
CA ASP A 251 -10.22 -21.16 8.60
C ASP A 251 -8.97 -20.36 8.93
N ARG A 252 -8.11 -20.09 7.93
CA ARG A 252 -6.90 -19.27 8.05
C ARG A 252 -6.76 -18.31 6.88
N LEU A 253 -6.28 -17.11 7.16
CA LEU A 253 -6.08 -16.05 6.17
C LEU A 253 -4.62 -15.68 6.03
N ILE A 254 -4.16 -15.52 4.79
CA ILE A 254 -2.84 -14.93 4.47
C ILE A 254 -3.07 -13.64 3.68
N VAL A 255 -2.50 -12.53 4.14
CA VAL A 255 -2.64 -11.21 3.53
C VAL A 255 -1.32 -10.79 2.92
N CYS A 256 -1.22 -10.78 1.58
CA CYS A 256 0.02 -10.45 0.86
C CYS A 256 -0.20 -9.76 -0.51
N PRO A 257 -1.08 -8.74 -0.60
CA PRO A 257 -1.38 -8.05 -1.86
C PRO A 257 -0.25 -7.11 -2.32
N GLY A 258 0.86 -7.03 -1.61
CA GLY A 258 1.93 -6.09 -1.90
C GLY A 258 1.62 -4.67 -1.41
N LEU A 259 2.20 -3.67 -2.07
CA LEU A 259 1.99 -2.26 -1.76
C LEU A 259 1.45 -1.49 -2.99
N LYS A 260 0.90 -0.31 -2.73
CA LYS A 260 0.42 0.64 -3.73
C LYS A 260 1.50 1.67 -4.03
N LEU A 261 1.75 1.90 -5.31
CA LEU A 261 2.55 3.03 -5.79
C LEU A 261 1.63 4.26 -5.87
N ASP A 262 1.91 5.27 -5.07
CA ASP A 262 1.07 6.46 -4.99
C ASP A 262 1.51 7.54 -5.99
N TRP A 263 1.17 7.31 -7.27
CA TRP A 263 1.49 8.24 -8.36
C TRP A 263 0.79 9.59 -8.20
N HIS A 264 -0.38 9.62 -7.57
CA HIS A 264 -1.14 10.84 -7.29
C HIS A 264 -0.60 11.63 -6.09
N GLY A 265 0.27 11.03 -5.28
CA GLY A 265 0.95 11.71 -4.17
C GLY A 265 2.00 12.74 -4.62
N VAL A 266 2.23 12.88 -5.94
CA VAL A 266 3.07 13.92 -6.54
C VAL A 266 2.24 14.67 -7.58
N GLU A 267 2.08 15.96 -7.40
CA GLU A 267 1.27 16.82 -8.28
C GLU A 267 1.80 16.79 -9.72
N GLY A 268 0.90 16.69 -10.71
CA GLY A 268 1.23 16.69 -12.14
C GLY A 268 1.95 15.43 -12.65
N LEU A 269 2.39 14.50 -11.76
CA LEU A 269 3.17 13.33 -12.17
C LEU A 269 2.39 12.40 -13.10
N VAL A 270 1.13 12.11 -12.79
CA VAL A 270 0.30 11.19 -13.59
C VAL A 270 0.14 11.67 -15.02
N ASP A 271 0.01 12.97 -15.21
CA ASP A 271 -0.23 13.59 -16.52
C ASP A 271 1.01 13.54 -17.43
N THR A 272 2.20 13.34 -16.87
CA THR A 272 3.46 13.36 -17.63
C THR A 272 4.19 12.02 -17.66
N LEU A 273 3.79 11.07 -16.81
CA LEU A 273 4.45 9.77 -16.69
C LEU A 273 4.39 8.96 -17.99
N GLY A 274 5.56 8.59 -18.53
CA GLY A 274 5.69 7.92 -19.84
C GLY A 274 5.86 8.86 -21.04
N LYS A 275 5.96 10.17 -20.78
CA LYS A 275 6.22 11.21 -21.80
C LYS A 275 7.05 12.36 -21.19
N ASN A 276 7.44 13.34 -22.01
CA ASN A 276 8.21 14.52 -21.58
C ASN A 276 9.53 14.21 -20.85
N GLY A 277 10.12 13.03 -21.05
CA GLY A 277 11.33 12.61 -20.35
C GLY A 277 11.10 12.03 -18.95
N VAL A 278 9.84 11.84 -18.50
CA VAL A 278 9.49 11.31 -17.18
C VAL A 278 9.18 9.81 -17.25
N THR A 279 9.93 9.00 -16.51
CA THR A 279 9.87 7.53 -16.54
C THR A 279 10.01 6.90 -15.15
N SER A 280 9.86 5.57 -15.07
CA SER A 280 10.03 4.81 -13.84
C SER A 280 10.30 3.33 -14.11
N ASN A 281 11.23 2.74 -13.38
CA ASN A 281 11.42 1.28 -13.34
C ASN A 281 10.47 0.57 -12.35
N TYR A 282 9.52 1.29 -11.74
CA TYR A 282 8.50 0.72 -10.88
C TYR A 282 7.22 0.31 -11.62
N ARG A 283 7.18 0.49 -12.95
CA ARG A 283 6.11 0.03 -13.84
C ARG A 283 6.70 -0.76 -15.01
N TYR A 284 6.02 -1.85 -15.37
CA TYR A 284 6.42 -2.74 -16.47
C TYR A 284 6.52 -2.02 -17.82
N ASP A 285 5.51 -1.21 -18.14
CA ASP A 285 5.38 -0.47 -19.38
C ASP A 285 6.36 0.71 -19.51
N LEU A 286 6.87 1.22 -18.39
CA LEU A 286 7.79 2.37 -18.36
C LEU A 286 9.27 1.97 -18.31
N ALA A 287 9.60 0.78 -17.84
CA ALA A 287 10.99 0.35 -17.77
C ALA A 287 11.69 0.35 -19.15
N PRO A 288 11.04 -0.07 -20.27
CA PRO A 288 11.63 0.11 -21.61
C PRO A 288 11.83 1.57 -21.99
N TYR A 289 10.92 2.47 -21.61
CA TYR A 289 11.04 3.90 -21.86
C TYR A 289 12.22 4.51 -21.06
N THR A 290 12.51 4.01 -19.86
CA THR A 290 13.74 4.39 -19.13
C THR A 290 14.97 4.12 -19.99
N TRP A 291 15.10 2.91 -20.55
CA TRP A 291 16.23 2.57 -21.41
C TRP A 291 16.27 3.42 -22.70
N GLU A 292 15.12 3.69 -23.28
CA GLU A 292 15.04 4.56 -24.45
C GLU A 292 15.60 5.96 -24.16
N LEU A 293 15.19 6.58 -23.06
CA LEU A 293 15.69 7.89 -22.63
C LEU A 293 17.20 7.84 -22.36
N VAL A 294 17.67 6.89 -21.56
CA VAL A 294 19.08 6.72 -21.21
C VAL A 294 19.95 6.54 -22.45
N SER A 295 19.55 5.67 -23.38
CA SER A 295 20.33 5.35 -24.58
C SER A 295 20.38 6.49 -25.60
N LYS A 296 19.34 7.33 -25.65
CA LYS A 296 19.23 8.48 -26.57
C LYS A 296 19.83 9.77 -26.02
N MET A 297 19.94 9.91 -24.70
CA MET A 297 20.44 11.13 -24.06
C MET A 297 21.89 11.39 -24.43
N ARG A 298 22.20 12.61 -24.80
CA ARG A 298 23.53 13.05 -25.23
C ARG A 298 24.13 14.08 -24.30
N GLU A 299 23.30 14.95 -23.76
CA GLU A 299 23.63 16.07 -22.90
C GLU A 299 22.44 16.44 -22.02
N GLY A 300 22.63 17.29 -21.01
CA GLY A 300 21.58 17.84 -20.17
C GLY A 300 21.52 17.19 -18.78
N ARG A 301 20.44 17.41 -18.07
CA ARG A 301 20.27 16.99 -16.67
C ARG A 301 19.37 15.77 -16.53
N ALA A 302 19.89 14.74 -15.84
CA ALA A 302 19.17 13.52 -15.50
C ALA A 302 18.88 13.48 -13.99
N LEU A 303 17.59 13.51 -13.60
CA LEU A 303 17.15 13.40 -12.22
C LEU A 303 16.73 11.96 -11.89
N PHE A 304 17.14 11.48 -10.72
CA PHE A 304 16.71 10.20 -10.15
C PHE A 304 16.14 10.46 -8.75
N THR A 305 14.90 10.05 -8.46
CA THR A 305 14.24 10.42 -7.21
C THR A 305 14.03 9.23 -6.29
N GLN A 306 14.13 9.46 -4.98
CA GLN A 306 13.79 8.51 -3.93
C GLN A 306 12.90 9.19 -2.89
N PRO A 307 11.65 8.73 -2.69
CA PRO A 307 10.73 9.29 -1.72
C PRO A 307 11.07 8.85 -0.29
N PRO A 308 10.36 9.32 0.74
CA PRO A 308 10.48 8.82 2.10
C PRO A 308 10.26 7.31 2.19
N MET A 309 10.89 6.67 3.15
CA MET A 309 10.67 5.26 3.47
C MET A 309 9.29 5.04 4.13
N PRO A 310 8.67 3.85 3.99
CA PRO A 310 9.23 2.65 3.35
C PRO A 310 8.97 2.60 1.84
N ILE A 311 9.92 2.00 1.09
CA ILE A 311 9.73 1.67 -0.32
C ILE A 311 10.15 0.22 -0.60
N LYS A 312 9.51 -0.41 -1.61
CA LYS A 312 10.01 -1.70 -2.10
C LYS A 312 11.36 -1.52 -2.77
N CYS A 313 12.31 -2.38 -2.39
CA CYS A 313 13.68 -2.34 -2.88
C CYS A 313 14.32 -0.95 -2.80
N ALA A 314 14.65 -0.49 -1.58
CA ALA A 314 15.26 0.83 -1.32
C ALA A 314 16.49 1.17 -2.16
N GLY A 315 17.17 0.19 -2.73
CA GLY A 315 18.26 0.40 -3.68
C GLY A 315 17.83 0.54 -5.15
N ALA A 316 16.54 0.38 -5.51
CA ALA A 316 16.13 0.42 -6.91
C ALA A 316 16.28 1.79 -7.58
N PRO A 317 16.02 2.93 -6.92
CA PRO A 317 16.27 4.25 -7.50
C PRO A 317 17.76 4.45 -7.83
N GLN A 318 18.65 4.04 -6.93
CA GLN A 318 20.10 4.11 -7.15
C GLN A 318 20.57 3.22 -8.31
N LYS A 319 19.96 2.02 -8.48
CA LYS A 319 20.31 1.15 -9.62
C LYS A 319 20.01 1.81 -10.96
N ALA A 320 18.91 2.57 -11.05
CA ALA A 320 18.59 3.32 -12.24
C ALA A 320 19.67 4.37 -12.53
N MET A 321 20.09 5.13 -11.51
CA MET A 321 21.17 6.10 -11.62
C MET A 321 22.50 5.45 -12.04
N TYR A 322 22.92 4.37 -11.35
CA TYR A 322 24.20 3.72 -11.64
C TYR A 322 24.26 3.10 -13.04
N LEU A 323 23.21 2.38 -13.46
CA LEU A 323 23.18 1.77 -14.80
C LEU A 323 23.13 2.82 -15.91
N SER A 324 22.45 3.94 -15.67
CA SER A 324 22.45 5.08 -16.60
C SER A 324 23.84 5.74 -16.67
N GLY A 325 24.44 6.03 -15.52
CA GLY A 325 25.80 6.58 -15.43
C GLY A 325 26.86 5.67 -16.07
N ASP A 326 26.74 4.36 -15.89
CA ASP A 326 27.63 3.38 -16.55
C ASP A 326 27.49 3.40 -18.08
N HIS A 327 26.25 3.52 -18.58
CA HIS A 327 26.02 3.65 -20.02
C HIS A 327 26.67 4.92 -20.57
N TRP A 328 26.44 6.07 -19.94
CA TRP A 328 27.00 7.35 -20.39
C TRP A 328 28.53 7.40 -20.25
N PHE A 329 29.08 6.80 -19.18
CA PHE A 329 30.53 6.64 -19.01
C PHE A 329 31.14 5.84 -20.17
N ARG A 330 30.59 4.68 -20.48
CA ARG A 330 31.11 3.78 -21.53
C ARG A 330 30.92 4.33 -22.94
N THR A 331 29.92 5.19 -23.15
CA THR A 331 29.66 5.84 -24.44
C THR A 331 30.33 7.19 -24.59
N GLY A 332 31.12 7.64 -23.58
CA GLY A 332 31.84 8.91 -23.61
C GLY A 332 30.94 10.14 -23.48
N ARG A 333 29.70 9.97 -22.97
CA ARG A 333 28.72 11.05 -22.83
C ARG A 333 28.66 11.64 -21.41
N LEU A 334 29.29 10.99 -20.43
CA LEU A 334 29.16 11.36 -19.03
C LEU A 334 29.51 12.83 -18.76
N LYS A 335 30.51 13.39 -19.43
CA LYS A 335 30.98 14.76 -19.26
C LYS A 335 29.93 15.84 -19.65
N ASP A 336 28.95 15.46 -20.48
CA ASP A 336 27.91 16.34 -21.00
C ASP A 336 26.57 16.15 -20.26
N ILE A 337 26.51 15.24 -19.26
CA ILE A 337 25.29 14.88 -18.53
C ILE A 337 25.47 15.14 -17.04
N ASP A 338 24.64 16.05 -16.49
CA ASP A 338 24.53 16.36 -15.06
C ASP A 338 23.62 15.34 -14.37
N ILE A 339 24.19 14.41 -13.59
CA ILE A 339 23.46 13.36 -12.87
C ILE A 339 23.13 13.84 -11.47
N GLN A 340 21.85 13.94 -11.14
CA GLN A 340 21.35 14.38 -9.84
C GLN A 340 20.51 13.28 -9.17
N PHE A 341 20.89 12.86 -7.96
CA PHE A 341 20.10 11.94 -7.13
C PHE A 341 19.40 12.72 -6.02
N MET A 342 18.07 12.83 -6.13
CA MET A 342 17.19 13.56 -5.22
C MET A 342 16.57 12.59 -4.23
N ASN A 343 17.06 12.59 -3.00
CA ASN A 343 16.66 11.65 -1.96
C ASN A 343 15.96 12.37 -0.80
N ALA A 344 14.74 11.99 -0.48
CA ALA A 344 14.01 12.52 0.67
C ALA A 344 14.65 12.15 2.01
N GLY A 345 15.41 11.05 2.07
CA GLY A 345 16.18 10.65 3.24
C GLY A 345 17.52 11.34 3.39
N GLY A 346 18.15 11.17 4.55
CA GLY A 346 19.45 11.78 4.88
C GLY A 346 20.67 10.89 4.60
N VAL A 347 20.48 9.68 4.04
CA VAL A 347 21.57 8.71 3.79
C VAL A 347 21.38 8.04 2.44
N LEU A 348 22.50 7.66 1.81
CA LEU A 348 22.48 6.98 0.51
C LEU A 348 21.90 5.56 0.63
N PHE A 349 22.27 4.82 1.68
CA PHE A 349 21.78 3.47 1.95
C PHE A 349 21.75 3.19 3.45
N GLY A 350 20.71 2.46 3.93
CA GLY A 350 20.48 2.27 5.36
C GLY A 350 21.50 1.37 6.08
N VAL A 351 22.24 0.51 5.35
CA VAL A 351 23.27 -0.36 5.92
C VAL A 351 24.65 0.19 5.56
N LYS A 352 25.36 0.70 6.56
CA LYS A 352 26.60 1.47 6.40
C LYS A 352 27.73 0.72 5.70
N ASP A 353 27.80 -0.60 5.88
CA ASP A 353 28.86 -1.46 5.32
C ASP A 353 28.92 -1.44 3.79
N TYR A 354 27.79 -1.15 3.13
CA TYR A 354 27.73 -1.10 1.66
C TYR A 354 28.00 0.30 1.11
N VAL A 355 27.89 1.35 1.93
CA VAL A 355 27.99 2.75 1.48
C VAL A 355 29.35 3.07 0.82
N PRO A 356 30.51 2.63 1.33
CA PRO A 356 31.79 2.95 0.70
C PRO A 356 31.86 2.54 -0.77
N ALA A 357 31.46 1.29 -1.08
CA ALA A 357 31.45 0.80 -2.45
C ALA A 357 30.46 1.55 -3.36
N LEU A 358 29.31 1.98 -2.82
CA LEU A 358 28.32 2.78 -3.55
C LEU A 358 28.84 4.19 -3.85
N MET A 359 29.54 4.81 -2.90
CA MET A 359 30.14 6.13 -3.05
C MET A 359 31.28 6.14 -4.08
N ASP A 360 31.99 5.02 -4.27
CA ASP A 360 32.98 4.90 -5.36
C ASP A 360 32.32 5.08 -6.73
N TYR A 361 31.10 4.56 -6.90
CA TYR A 361 30.35 4.70 -8.15
C TYR A 361 29.65 6.05 -8.28
N VAL A 362 29.23 6.68 -7.17
CA VAL A 362 28.77 8.09 -7.18
C VAL A 362 29.90 8.97 -7.72
N ARG A 363 31.13 8.82 -7.20
CA ARG A 363 32.30 9.56 -7.69
C ARG A 363 32.68 9.21 -9.13
N LYS A 364 32.64 7.91 -9.49
CA LYS A 364 32.95 7.44 -10.85
C LYS A 364 32.07 8.08 -11.91
N TYR A 365 30.77 8.30 -11.57
CA TYR A 365 29.81 8.85 -12.51
C TYR A 365 29.57 10.37 -12.31
N ASP A 366 30.36 11.01 -11.47
CA ASP A 366 30.24 12.42 -11.12
C ASP A 366 28.81 12.83 -10.73
N ALA A 367 28.12 11.94 -10.00
CA ALA A 367 26.75 12.13 -9.61
C ALA A 367 26.64 12.97 -8.34
N THR A 368 25.76 13.95 -8.36
CA THR A 368 25.46 14.80 -7.19
C THR A 368 24.36 14.18 -6.34
N LEU A 369 24.62 14.03 -5.03
CA LEU A 369 23.63 13.54 -4.06
C LEU A 369 22.96 14.71 -3.35
N ASN A 370 21.65 14.84 -3.49
CA ASN A 370 20.80 15.84 -2.83
C ASN A 370 19.93 15.15 -1.79
N PHE A 371 20.37 15.19 -0.53
CA PHE A 371 19.60 14.62 0.59
C PHE A 371 18.53 15.57 1.08
N PHE A 372 17.50 15.02 1.73
CA PHE A 372 16.34 15.75 2.27
C PHE A 372 15.48 16.44 1.20
N HIS A 373 15.56 15.98 -0.06
CA HIS A 373 14.79 16.49 -1.19
C HIS A 373 13.65 15.52 -1.54
N ASN A 374 12.43 15.85 -1.12
CA ASN A 374 11.23 15.07 -1.43
C ASN A 374 10.50 15.66 -2.63
N LEU A 375 10.32 14.88 -3.69
CA LEU A 375 9.56 15.29 -4.88
C LEU A 375 8.09 15.52 -4.52
N ILE A 376 7.55 16.71 -4.81
CA ILE A 376 6.16 17.09 -4.53
C ILE A 376 5.36 17.44 -5.78
N ALA A 377 6.01 17.94 -6.85
CA ALA A 377 5.31 18.27 -8.10
C ALA A 377 6.20 18.08 -9.33
N VAL A 378 5.59 17.84 -10.47
CA VAL A 378 6.25 17.72 -11.79
C VAL A 378 5.43 18.46 -12.84
N ASP A 379 6.06 19.41 -13.53
CA ASP A 379 5.54 20.01 -14.77
C ASP A 379 6.29 19.39 -15.97
N GLY A 380 5.64 18.42 -16.61
CA GLY A 380 6.24 17.70 -17.73
C GLY A 380 6.48 18.57 -18.98
N PRO A 381 5.52 19.36 -19.44
CA PRO A 381 5.70 20.32 -20.53
C PRO A 381 6.83 21.32 -20.30
N ALA A 382 6.94 21.90 -19.09
CA ALA A 382 8.03 22.79 -18.72
C ALA A 382 9.33 22.07 -18.38
N LYS A 383 9.30 20.72 -18.22
CA LYS A 383 10.42 19.89 -17.77
C LYS A 383 11.03 20.38 -16.46
N THR A 384 10.19 20.65 -15.46
CA THR A 384 10.59 21.04 -14.13
C THR A 384 10.02 20.11 -13.06
N ALA A 385 10.77 19.92 -11.98
CA ALA A 385 10.39 19.16 -10.82
C ALA A 385 10.59 19.99 -9.55
N THR A 386 9.58 20.02 -8.69
CA THR A 386 9.62 20.76 -7.42
C THR A 386 9.82 19.80 -6.26
N PHE A 387 10.79 20.14 -5.42
CA PHE A 387 11.17 19.35 -4.25
C PHE A 387 10.95 20.16 -2.98
N LYS A 388 10.30 19.55 -1.99
CA LYS A 388 10.30 20.05 -0.62
C LYS A 388 11.59 19.60 0.05
N VAL A 389 12.37 20.56 0.53
CA VAL A 389 13.65 20.34 1.22
C VAL A 389 13.43 20.49 2.72
N THR A 390 13.63 19.39 3.47
CA THR A 390 13.39 19.35 4.92
C THR A 390 14.65 18.91 5.65
N LYS A 391 15.63 19.81 5.74
CA LYS A 391 16.89 19.56 6.47
C LYS A 391 16.65 19.62 7.98
N PRO A 392 17.41 18.84 8.78
CA PRO A 392 17.42 19.04 10.22
C PRO A 392 17.77 20.49 10.57
N ASP A 393 17.13 21.01 11.59
CA ASP A 393 17.35 22.35 12.16
C ASP A 393 17.16 23.53 11.19
N ALA A 394 16.38 23.35 10.12
CA ALA A 394 16.04 24.39 9.17
C ALA A 394 14.55 24.35 8.79
N ASP A 395 13.98 25.52 8.51
CA ASP A 395 12.62 25.59 8.00
C ASP A 395 12.52 24.89 6.63
N PRO A 396 11.41 24.18 6.35
CA PRO A 396 11.19 23.59 5.03
C PRO A 396 11.19 24.65 3.93
N THR A 397 11.89 24.35 2.83
CA THR A 397 11.92 25.20 1.64
C THR A 397 11.51 24.41 0.41
N GLU A 398 11.17 25.09 -0.67
CA GLU A 398 10.90 24.46 -1.96
C GLU A 398 11.96 24.88 -2.98
N VAL A 399 12.39 23.90 -3.79
CA VAL A 399 13.36 24.10 -4.86
C VAL A 399 12.82 23.48 -6.14
N THR A 400 12.75 24.27 -7.21
CA THR A 400 12.37 23.78 -8.54
C THR A 400 13.62 23.57 -9.39
N VAL A 401 13.74 22.38 -9.99
CA VAL A 401 14.90 21.96 -10.78
C VAL A 401 14.44 21.56 -12.18
N ALA A 402 15.10 22.10 -13.20
CA ALA A 402 14.86 21.68 -14.59
C ALA A 402 15.53 20.34 -14.88
N PHE A 403 14.94 19.53 -15.78
CA PHE A 403 15.47 18.23 -16.20
C PHE A 403 15.26 17.99 -17.70
N ASP A 404 16.09 17.14 -18.29
CA ASP A 404 15.89 16.57 -19.61
C ASP A 404 15.32 15.17 -19.54
N MET A 405 15.76 14.41 -18.53
CA MET A 405 15.26 13.09 -18.16
C MET A 405 15.01 13.04 -16.64
N MET A 406 13.91 12.39 -16.22
CA MET A 406 13.65 12.12 -14.82
C MET A 406 13.14 10.67 -14.61
N HIS A 407 13.86 9.90 -13.77
CA HIS A 407 13.40 8.61 -13.26
C HIS A 407 12.75 8.80 -11.89
N VAL A 408 11.45 8.54 -11.80
CA VAL A 408 10.69 8.74 -10.56
C VAL A 408 10.50 7.42 -9.82
N CYS A 409 10.87 7.39 -8.54
CA CYS A 409 10.33 6.47 -7.57
C CYS A 409 9.20 7.20 -6.83
N PRO A 410 7.91 6.80 -6.98
CA PRO A 410 6.81 7.47 -6.31
C PRO A 410 6.76 7.12 -4.82
N PRO A 411 6.05 7.87 -3.99
CA PRO A 411 5.66 7.44 -2.65
C PRO A 411 4.96 6.08 -2.68
N GLN A 412 5.12 5.30 -1.60
CA GLN A 412 4.58 3.94 -1.53
C GLN A 412 3.83 3.74 -0.22
N VAL A 413 2.63 3.20 -0.32
CA VAL A 413 1.71 3.02 0.79
C VAL A 413 1.11 1.61 0.75
N ALA A 414 0.52 1.16 1.84
CA ALA A 414 -0.29 -0.06 1.79
C ALA A 414 -1.53 0.17 0.91
N PRO A 415 -2.08 -0.88 0.26
CA PRO A 415 -3.32 -0.76 -0.51
C PRO A 415 -4.46 -0.16 0.30
N ASP A 416 -5.32 0.65 -0.33
CA ASP A 416 -6.35 1.41 0.37
C ASP A 416 -7.28 0.51 1.19
N PHE A 417 -7.69 -0.65 0.66
CA PHE A 417 -8.55 -1.61 1.38
C PHE A 417 -7.86 -2.25 2.60
N ILE A 418 -6.53 -2.26 2.66
CA ILE A 418 -5.75 -2.65 3.85
C ILE A 418 -5.74 -1.51 4.87
N ARG A 419 -5.41 -0.28 4.42
CA ARG A 419 -5.24 0.89 5.30
C ARG A 419 -6.49 1.19 6.14
N VAL A 420 -7.66 0.92 5.60
CA VAL A 420 -8.96 1.16 6.26
C VAL A 420 -9.48 -0.05 7.03
N SER A 421 -8.82 -1.22 6.89
CA SER A 421 -9.27 -2.49 7.48
C SER A 421 -8.91 -2.60 8.96
N PRO A 422 -9.57 -3.51 9.71
CA PRO A 422 -9.18 -3.84 11.08
C PRO A 422 -7.83 -4.59 11.19
N LEU A 423 -7.23 -4.97 10.05
CA LEU A 423 -5.93 -5.65 10.02
C LEU A 423 -4.74 -4.67 10.03
N ALA A 424 -5.00 -3.37 9.88
CA ALA A 424 -3.96 -2.36 9.74
C ALA A 424 -3.53 -1.78 11.10
N ASP A 425 -2.23 -1.53 11.22
CA ASP A 425 -1.68 -0.67 12.27
C ASP A 425 -1.99 0.82 12.02
N ALA A 426 -1.52 1.70 12.90
CA ALA A 426 -1.73 3.14 12.77
C ALA A 426 -1.13 3.76 11.50
N ALA A 427 -0.10 3.13 10.91
CA ALA A 427 0.51 3.55 9.65
C ALA A 427 -0.16 2.95 8.40
N GLY A 428 -1.15 2.08 8.60
CA GLY A 428 -1.94 1.46 7.53
C GLY A 428 -1.37 0.15 6.99
N TRP A 429 -0.33 -0.43 7.58
CA TRP A 429 0.26 -1.71 7.19
C TRP A 429 -0.35 -2.85 8.02
N VAL A 430 -0.38 -4.07 7.47
CA VAL A 430 -0.86 -5.24 8.24
C VAL A 430 0.01 -5.44 9.48
N ASP A 431 -0.63 -5.47 10.66
CA ASP A 431 0.05 -5.51 11.96
C ASP A 431 0.43 -6.94 12.36
N VAL A 432 1.71 -7.27 12.25
CA VAL A 432 2.22 -8.63 12.52
C VAL A 432 3.29 -8.65 13.60
N ASP A 433 3.41 -9.78 14.28
CA ASP A 433 4.62 -10.16 14.99
C ASP A 433 5.75 -10.38 13.98
N GLN A 434 6.86 -9.68 14.16
CA GLN A 434 7.94 -9.65 13.17
C GLN A 434 8.70 -10.99 13.02
N ALA A 435 8.61 -11.87 14.01
CA ALA A 435 9.28 -13.17 13.98
C ALA A 435 8.39 -14.23 13.32
N THR A 436 7.16 -14.42 13.81
CA THR A 436 6.24 -15.46 13.34
C THR A 436 5.40 -15.07 12.14
N LEU A 437 5.33 -13.77 11.84
CA LEU A 437 4.53 -13.16 10.78
C LEU A 437 3.01 -13.36 10.97
N ARG A 438 2.58 -13.75 12.20
CA ARG A 438 1.18 -13.83 12.59
C ARG A 438 0.67 -12.46 12.96
N HIS A 439 -0.59 -12.17 12.65
CA HIS A 439 -1.26 -10.94 13.04
C HIS A 439 -1.33 -10.83 14.57
N LYS A 440 -1.10 -9.64 15.13
CA LYS A 440 -1.04 -9.46 16.58
C LYS A 440 -2.39 -9.60 17.29
N THR A 441 -3.49 -9.31 16.59
CA THR A 441 -4.85 -9.39 17.15
C THR A 441 -5.59 -10.66 16.77
N TYR A 442 -5.41 -11.16 15.53
CA TYR A 442 -6.17 -12.30 15.00
C TYR A 442 -5.26 -13.51 14.83
N ASP A 443 -5.45 -14.51 15.66
CA ASP A 443 -4.58 -15.69 15.75
C ASP A 443 -4.56 -16.58 14.50
N ASN A 444 -5.58 -16.51 13.66
CA ASN A 444 -5.71 -17.25 12.42
C ASN A 444 -5.37 -16.45 11.15
N ILE A 445 -4.72 -15.30 11.31
CA ILE A 445 -4.31 -14.42 10.20
C ILE A 445 -2.80 -14.26 10.19
N TRP A 446 -2.20 -14.36 9.02
CA TRP A 446 -0.77 -14.12 8.76
C TRP A 446 -0.60 -13.11 7.63
N SER A 447 0.57 -12.49 7.58
CA SER A 447 0.94 -11.63 6.46
C SER A 447 2.41 -11.82 6.08
N LEU A 448 2.72 -11.57 4.81
CA LEU A 448 4.09 -11.57 4.30
C LEU A 448 4.20 -10.68 3.06
N GLY A 449 5.44 -10.41 2.64
CA GLY A 449 5.74 -9.51 1.53
C GLY A 449 5.68 -8.04 1.93
N ASP A 450 5.34 -7.17 0.97
CA ASP A 450 5.52 -5.73 1.15
C ASP A 450 4.42 -5.07 1.99
N VAL A 451 3.29 -5.73 2.23
CA VAL A 451 2.11 -5.15 2.88
C VAL A 451 2.18 -5.08 4.40
N MET A 452 3.07 -5.83 5.04
CA MET A 452 3.17 -5.91 6.50
C MET A 452 4.09 -4.84 7.11
N ASN A 453 3.93 -4.59 8.40
CA ASN A 453 4.69 -3.60 9.17
C ASN A 453 6.03 -4.09 9.74
N ALA A 454 6.43 -5.34 9.48
CA ALA A 454 7.74 -5.81 9.93
C ALA A 454 8.86 -4.91 9.38
N PRO A 455 9.85 -4.51 10.24
CA PRO A 455 10.88 -3.53 9.87
C PRO A 455 11.99 -4.15 9.03
N ASN A 456 11.62 -4.74 7.89
CA ASN A 456 12.52 -5.40 6.95
C ASN A 456 12.56 -4.70 5.59
N ALA A 457 13.52 -5.09 4.76
CA ALA A 457 13.54 -4.66 3.37
C ALA A 457 12.39 -5.31 2.58
N LYS A 458 11.53 -4.49 1.96
CA LYS A 458 10.43 -4.95 1.11
C LYS A 458 10.99 -5.43 -0.25
N THR A 459 11.35 -6.71 -0.32
CA THR A 459 12.02 -7.31 -1.50
C THR A 459 11.48 -8.71 -1.80
N ALA A 460 11.64 -9.17 -3.05
CA ALA A 460 11.32 -10.55 -3.43
C ALA A 460 12.16 -11.58 -2.66
N ALA A 461 13.38 -11.24 -2.27
CA ALA A 461 14.24 -12.08 -1.45
C ALA A 461 13.67 -12.24 -0.03
N ALA A 462 13.14 -11.15 0.56
CA ALA A 462 12.43 -11.21 1.83
C ALA A 462 11.19 -12.12 1.74
N ALA A 463 10.33 -11.89 0.74
CA ALA A 463 9.14 -12.73 0.51
C ALA A 463 9.49 -14.21 0.34
N ARG A 464 10.63 -14.51 -0.30
CA ARG A 464 11.13 -15.88 -0.46
C ARG A 464 11.47 -16.54 0.88
N MET A 465 12.03 -15.80 1.84
CA MET A 465 12.33 -16.33 3.19
C MET A 465 11.11 -16.38 4.09
N GLN A 466 10.16 -15.46 3.90
CA GLN A 466 8.93 -15.38 4.68
C GLN A 466 7.92 -16.47 4.33
N ALA A 467 7.81 -16.85 3.07
CA ALA A 467 6.82 -17.83 2.62
C ALA A 467 6.95 -19.20 3.32
N PRO A 468 8.14 -19.81 3.48
CA PRO A 468 8.31 -21.03 4.27
C PRO A 468 7.98 -20.86 5.76
N VAL A 469 8.29 -19.70 6.37
CA VAL A 469 7.96 -19.41 7.77
C VAL A 469 6.45 -19.41 8.00
N VAL A 470 5.71 -18.69 7.16
CA VAL A 470 4.24 -18.64 7.25
C VAL A 470 3.62 -20.02 6.97
N ALA A 471 4.13 -20.74 5.96
CA ALA A 471 3.62 -22.06 5.62
C ALA A 471 3.84 -23.07 6.76
N GLU A 472 5.01 -23.08 7.39
CA GLU A 472 5.32 -23.95 8.54
C GLU A 472 4.41 -23.62 9.73
N ASN A 473 4.27 -22.34 10.07
CA ASN A 473 3.43 -21.90 11.18
C ASN A 473 1.94 -22.24 10.96
N ILE A 474 1.43 -22.10 9.73
CA ILE A 474 0.06 -22.50 9.39
C ILE A 474 -0.12 -24.01 9.50
N VAL A 475 0.85 -24.81 9.02
CA VAL A 475 0.77 -26.28 9.17
C VAL A 475 0.82 -26.68 10.64
N ALA A 476 1.64 -26.04 11.47
CA ALA A 476 1.64 -26.24 12.91
C ALA A 476 0.28 -25.92 13.53
N ASP A 477 -0.29 -24.76 13.19
CA ASP A 477 -1.61 -24.32 13.67
C ASP A 477 -2.73 -25.29 13.26
N THR A 478 -2.69 -25.91 12.06
CA THR A 478 -3.66 -26.97 11.69
C THR A 478 -3.59 -28.22 12.56
N ARG A 479 -2.56 -28.36 13.39
CA ARG A 479 -2.35 -29.46 14.35
C ARG A 479 -2.57 -29.01 15.79
N GLY A 480 -3.01 -27.76 16.00
CA GLY A 480 -3.18 -27.17 17.34
C GLY A 480 -1.85 -26.79 18.01
N LEU A 481 -0.77 -26.66 17.25
CA LEU A 481 0.55 -26.26 17.76
C LEU A 481 0.75 -24.76 17.60
N SER A 482 1.49 -24.14 18.52
CA SER A 482 1.88 -22.74 18.43
C SER A 482 2.86 -22.50 17.27
N PRO A 483 2.87 -21.29 16.68
CA PRO A 483 3.88 -20.87 15.72
C PRO A 483 5.29 -21.01 16.30
N HIS A 484 6.20 -21.64 15.56
CA HIS A 484 7.56 -21.90 15.99
C HIS A 484 8.62 -21.57 14.94
N ALA A 485 8.23 -21.45 13.67
CA ALA A 485 9.11 -20.97 12.62
C ALA A 485 9.26 -19.47 12.69
N VAL A 486 10.49 -18.96 12.52
CA VAL A 486 10.80 -17.54 12.67
C VAL A 486 11.53 -16.97 11.45
N TYR A 487 11.22 -15.70 11.20
CA TYR A 487 11.86 -14.86 10.21
C TYR A 487 12.81 -13.88 10.89
N ASN A 488 14.04 -13.79 10.44
CA ASN A 488 15.11 -12.98 11.02
C ASN A 488 15.28 -11.59 10.38
N GLY A 489 14.31 -11.18 9.56
CA GLY A 489 14.37 -9.90 8.85
C GLY A 489 15.16 -9.91 7.55
N TYR A 490 15.64 -11.07 7.10
CA TYR A 490 16.46 -11.16 5.89
C TYR A 490 15.83 -10.48 4.69
N GLY A 491 16.60 -9.61 4.06
CA GLY A 491 16.32 -9.01 2.78
C GLY A 491 17.59 -8.92 1.94
N SER A 492 17.44 -8.89 0.63
CA SER A 492 18.56 -8.71 -0.27
C SER A 492 18.26 -7.65 -1.31
N CYS A 493 19.22 -6.77 -1.52
CA CYS A 493 19.21 -5.75 -2.55
C CYS A 493 20.48 -5.86 -3.40
N PRO A 494 20.47 -6.61 -4.50
CA PRO A 494 21.59 -6.64 -5.44
C PRO A 494 21.73 -5.29 -6.14
N LEU A 495 22.62 -4.42 -5.63
CA LEU A 495 22.84 -3.06 -6.14
C LEU A 495 23.68 -3.11 -7.40
N THR A 496 23.05 -2.98 -8.56
CA THR A 496 23.72 -2.96 -9.87
C THR A 496 24.44 -1.62 -10.05
N VAL A 497 25.75 -1.63 -9.86
CA VAL A 497 26.58 -0.42 -9.87
C VAL A 497 27.23 -0.13 -11.23
N GLU A 498 27.42 -1.16 -12.05
CA GLU A 498 27.80 -1.07 -13.47
C GLU A 498 27.35 -2.34 -14.20
N LYS A 499 27.31 -2.34 -15.51
CA LYS A 499 27.07 -3.56 -16.28
C LYS A 499 28.21 -4.54 -16.04
N GLY A 500 27.87 -5.67 -15.45
CA GLY A 500 28.84 -6.72 -15.08
C GLY A 500 29.28 -6.72 -13.62
N LYS A 501 28.84 -5.76 -12.77
CA LYS A 501 29.16 -5.76 -11.34
C LYS A 501 28.01 -5.35 -10.45
N ILE A 502 27.89 -6.01 -9.31
CA ILE A 502 26.88 -5.80 -8.30
C ILE A 502 27.52 -5.79 -6.91
N VAL A 503 27.11 -4.84 -6.08
CA VAL A 503 27.25 -4.89 -4.63
C VAL A 503 26.05 -5.66 -4.10
N LEU A 504 26.27 -6.84 -3.51
CA LEU A 504 25.21 -7.74 -3.04
C LEU A 504 24.88 -7.43 -1.59
N ALA A 505 24.01 -6.46 -1.36
CA ALA A 505 23.57 -6.14 -0.01
C ALA A 505 22.59 -7.19 0.50
N GLU A 506 22.95 -7.88 1.59
CA GLU A 506 22.15 -8.88 2.29
C GLU A 506 22.18 -8.58 3.78
N PHE A 507 21.01 -8.36 4.37
CA PHE A 507 20.91 -7.91 5.76
C PHE A 507 19.57 -8.31 6.38
N GLY A 508 19.54 -8.37 7.70
CA GLY A 508 18.37 -8.65 8.52
C GLY A 508 17.94 -7.48 9.37
N TYR A 509 17.17 -7.76 10.41
CA TYR A 509 16.71 -6.75 11.36
C TYR A 509 17.89 -5.98 11.97
N GLY A 510 17.69 -4.66 12.18
CA GLY A 510 18.72 -3.77 12.70
C GLY A 510 19.91 -3.54 11.77
N GLY A 511 19.85 -4.01 10.51
CA GLY A 511 20.94 -3.88 9.55
C GLY A 511 22.04 -4.93 9.73
N ALA A 512 21.81 -5.99 10.50
CA ALA A 512 22.76 -7.09 10.67
C ALA A 512 23.11 -7.73 9.33
N LEU A 513 24.37 -7.92 9.03
CA LEU A 513 24.81 -8.55 7.78
C LEU A 513 24.46 -10.04 7.80
N LEU A 514 23.75 -10.50 6.78
CA LEU A 514 23.33 -11.90 6.60
C LEU A 514 23.75 -12.44 5.22
N PRO A 515 25.04 -12.56 4.92
CA PRO A 515 25.52 -12.98 3.62
C PRO A 515 25.15 -14.44 3.32
N SER A 516 24.54 -14.69 2.16
CA SER A 516 24.19 -16.04 1.68
C SER A 516 25.41 -16.85 1.21
N PHE A 517 26.54 -16.19 0.95
CA PHE A 517 27.76 -16.80 0.44
C PHE A 517 28.98 -16.46 1.30
N PRO A 518 29.93 -17.38 1.44
CA PRO A 518 31.22 -17.04 2.06
C PRO A 518 31.93 -15.89 1.32
N LYS A 519 32.63 -15.02 2.04
CA LYS A 519 33.29 -13.83 1.46
C LYS A 519 34.27 -14.15 0.33
N TRP A 520 34.90 -15.33 0.35
CA TRP A 520 35.81 -15.76 -0.73
C TRP A 520 35.07 -16.13 -2.02
N VAL A 521 33.76 -16.40 -1.99
CA VAL A 521 32.91 -16.63 -3.16
C VAL A 521 32.29 -15.32 -3.64
N ILE A 522 31.58 -14.64 -2.74
CA ILE A 522 31.00 -13.31 -2.99
C ILE A 522 31.17 -12.46 -1.74
N ASP A 523 32.07 -11.49 -1.80
CA ASP A 523 32.11 -10.41 -0.82
C ASP A 523 31.02 -9.38 -1.17
N GLY A 524 29.88 -9.46 -0.51
CA GLY A 524 28.72 -8.60 -0.80
C GLY A 524 28.99 -7.11 -0.60
N THR A 525 30.03 -6.73 0.18
CA THR A 525 30.41 -5.33 0.41
C THR A 525 31.21 -4.73 -0.74
N LYS A 526 31.60 -5.56 -1.72
CA LYS A 526 32.37 -5.14 -2.90
C LYS A 526 31.61 -5.41 -4.20
N PRO A 527 31.86 -4.62 -5.25
CA PRO A 527 31.27 -4.88 -6.56
C PRO A 527 31.92 -6.11 -7.22
N THR A 528 31.13 -7.16 -7.46
CA THR A 528 31.64 -8.42 -8.01
C THR A 528 30.91 -8.86 -9.28
N ARG A 529 31.62 -9.54 -10.19
CA ARG A 529 31.06 -10.21 -11.37
C ARG A 529 30.22 -11.43 -10.99
N ALA A 530 30.61 -12.15 -9.93
CA ALA A 530 29.84 -13.30 -9.44
C ALA A 530 28.43 -12.90 -9.02
N ALA A 531 28.27 -11.76 -8.31
CA ALA A 531 26.95 -11.22 -7.95
C ALA A 531 26.16 -10.75 -9.18
N TRP A 532 26.83 -10.26 -10.23
CA TRP A 532 26.16 -9.94 -11.49
C TRP A 532 25.59 -11.20 -12.16
N LEU A 533 26.38 -12.24 -12.32
CA LEU A 533 25.92 -13.53 -12.89
C LEU A 533 24.80 -14.14 -12.07
N LEU A 534 24.90 -14.05 -10.74
CA LEU A 534 23.82 -14.46 -9.83
C LEU A 534 22.50 -13.74 -10.19
N LYS A 535 22.52 -12.41 -10.29
CA LYS A 535 21.31 -11.62 -10.58
C LYS A 535 20.79 -11.81 -12.00
N GLU A 536 21.68 -11.83 -12.97
CA GLU A 536 21.31 -11.89 -14.39
C GLU A 536 20.81 -13.27 -14.81
N GLN A 537 21.50 -14.33 -14.38
CA GLN A 537 21.28 -15.67 -14.93
C GLN A 537 20.67 -16.66 -13.94
N ILE A 538 20.90 -16.51 -12.63
CA ILE A 538 20.50 -17.49 -11.63
C ILE A 538 19.20 -17.08 -10.93
N LEU A 539 19.05 -15.83 -10.50
CA LEU A 539 17.86 -15.39 -9.76
C LEU A 539 16.55 -15.49 -10.56
N PRO A 540 16.47 -15.18 -11.87
CA PRO A 540 15.24 -15.38 -12.62
C PRO A 540 14.78 -16.85 -12.67
N PRO A 541 15.60 -17.85 -13.00
CA PRO A 541 15.22 -19.26 -12.86
C PRO A 541 14.86 -19.68 -11.44
N VAL A 542 15.57 -19.20 -10.43
CA VAL A 542 15.25 -19.48 -9.01
C VAL A 542 13.87 -18.93 -8.67
N TYR A 543 13.53 -17.72 -9.13
CA TYR A 543 12.20 -17.14 -8.93
C TYR A 543 11.10 -18.01 -9.57
N TRP A 544 11.20 -18.25 -10.89
CA TRP A 544 10.15 -18.92 -11.67
C TRP A 544 10.03 -20.42 -11.38
N LYS A 545 11.15 -21.13 -11.17
CA LYS A 545 11.21 -22.60 -11.12
C LYS A 545 11.46 -23.17 -9.73
N ALA A 546 11.83 -22.32 -8.76
CA ALA A 546 12.03 -22.75 -7.38
C ALA A 546 11.07 -22.04 -6.43
N MET A 547 11.21 -20.73 -6.20
CA MET A 547 10.40 -19.96 -5.26
C MET A 547 8.89 -20.13 -5.50
N LEU A 548 8.44 -19.86 -6.73
CA LEU A 548 7.02 -19.97 -7.09
C LEU A 548 6.52 -21.44 -7.24
N ARG A 549 7.39 -22.41 -7.01
CA ARG A 549 7.08 -23.85 -7.05
C ARG A 549 7.30 -24.55 -5.71
N GLY A 550 7.46 -23.77 -4.61
CA GLY A 550 7.64 -24.30 -3.27
C GLY A 550 8.97 -25.03 -3.02
N LYS A 551 9.97 -24.81 -3.87
CA LYS A 551 11.32 -25.35 -3.65
C LYS A 551 12.14 -24.37 -2.81
N GLU A 552 12.41 -24.72 -1.58
CA GLU A 552 12.96 -23.86 -0.52
C GLU A 552 14.50 -23.98 -0.40
N TRP A 553 15.18 -24.13 -1.52
CA TRP A 553 16.63 -24.15 -1.52
C TRP A 553 17.20 -22.86 -0.89
N MET A 554 18.03 -22.98 0.15
CA MET A 554 18.58 -21.87 0.95
C MET A 554 17.50 -20.93 1.54
N ALA A 555 16.31 -21.43 1.82
CA ALA A 555 15.21 -20.66 2.40
C ALA A 555 14.41 -21.47 3.44
N LYS A 556 15.02 -22.49 4.03
CA LYS A 556 14.39 -23.24 5.13
C LYS A 556 14.21 -22.31 6.33
N PRO A 557 13.06 -22.32 7.00
CA PRO A 557 12.83 -21.48 8.17
C PRO A 557 13.70 -21.94 9.35
N GLU A 558 14.13 -20.97 10.15
CA GLU A 558 14.67 -21.24 11.48
C GLU A 558 13.51 -21.54 12.43
N SER A 559 13.74 -22.36 13.46
CA SER A 559 12.74 -22.70 14.45
C SER A 559 13.20 -22.27 15.83
N ILE A 560 12.29 -21.71 16.63
CA ILE A 560 12.52 -21.53 18.06
C ILE A 560 12.46 -22.92 18.67
N SER A 561 13.53 -23.36 19.36
CA SER A 561 13.49 -24.57 20.16
C SER A 561 12.38 -24.41 21.19
N ALA A 562 11.45 -25.37 21.26
CA ALA A 562 10.51 -25.45 22.35
C ALA A 562 11.35 -25.60 23.64
N GLY A 563 11.42 -24.52 24.44
CA GLY A 563 12.04 -24.53 25.76
C GLY A 563 11.20 -25.37 26.73
#